data_539a37e370e7c0dd7fc90916bfc53aab
#
_entry.id   539a37e370e7c0dd7fc90916bfc53aab
#
_cell.length_a   1.000
_cell.length_b   1.000
_cell.length_c   1.000
_cell.angle_alpha   90.00
_cell.angle_beta   90.00
_cell.angle_gamma   90.00
#
_symmetry.space_group_name_H-M   'P 1'
#
loop_
_entity.id
_entity.type
_entity.pdbx_description
1 polymer ?
#
loop_
_entity_poly.entity_id
_entity_poly.type
_entity_poly.pdbx_seq_one_letter_code
_entity_poly.pdbx_strand_id
1 'polypeptide(L)'
;LIYMQNSGLGNIVNPLLSLADKEVYSIPLLLMIGWRGKPGIKDEPQHIKQGRITENLLNSMEIPFKVISDATTEIEVEKIIADSLEYIKKNNSQSAILVEKNTFSTYALDKINNKLDFMLREEAIKNVIDSIDNNSAIIATTGVASRELFEYRKELGDGFNKDFLTVGGMGHANQIALGIALNQPERNIFCFDGDGAMLMHMGSMPIIGSRS
;
A
#
# COMPACT_ATOMS: atom_id res chain seq x y z
N LEU A 1 -10.93 12.76 -8.73
CA LEU A 1 -11.15 11.60 -7.85
C LEU A 1 -9.82 10.90 -7.60
N ILE A 2 -9.51 10.66 -6.34
CA ILE A 2 -8.38 9.84 -5.91
C ILE A 2 -8.94 8.63 -5.15
N TYR A 3 -8.58 7.42 -5.59
CA TYR A 3 -8.97 6.19 -4.93
C TYR A 3 -7.75 5.57 -4.24
N MET A 4 -7.86 5.26 -2.95
CA MET A 4 -6.75 4.68 -2.19
C MET A 4 -7.23 3.86 -0.99
N GLN A 5 -6.32 3.14 -0.39
CA GLN A 5 -6.49 2.58 0.94
C GLN A 5 -6.02 3.61 2.01
N ASN A 6 -6.60 3.59 3.20
CA ASN A 6 -6.19 4.52 4.27
C ASN A 6 -4.71 4.41 4.69
N SER A 7 -4.05 3.29 4.42
CA SER A 7 -2.60 3.17 4.60
C SER A 7 -1.79 4.11 3.69
N GLY A 8 -2.34 4.50 2.54
CA GLY A 8 -1.75 5.49 1.64
C GLY A 8 -1.98 6.94 2.06
N LEU A 9 -2.92 7.18 2.97
CA LEU A 9 -3.26 8.55 3.39
C LEU A 9 -2.06 9.29 3.99
N GLY A 10 -1.24 8.60 4.78
CA GLY A 10 -0.02 9.17 5.34
C GLY A 10 0.97 9.68 4.30
N ASN A 11 1.05 9.04 3.14
CA ASN A 11 1.97 9.42 2.06
C ASN A 11 1.53 10.68 1.31
N ILE A 12 0.25 11.06 1.40
CA ILE A 12 -0.30 12.22 0.71
C ILE A 12 -0.64 13.39 1.64
N VAL A 13 -0.36 13.30 2.94
CA VAL A 13 -0.58 14.41 3.88
C VAL A 13 0.09 15.69 3.38
N ASN A 14 1.37 15.62 3.05
CA ASN A 14 2.10 16.79 2.56
C ASN A 14 1.47 17.40 1.29
N PRO A 15 1.25 16.70 0.18
CA PRO A 15 0.62 17.29 -0.99
C PRO A 15 -0.82 17.73 -0.78
N LEU A 16 -1.59 17.12 0.13
CA LEU A 16 -2.92 17.62 0.47
C LEU A 16 -2.86 18.98 1.16
N LEU A 17 -1.95 19.17 2.13
CA LEU A 17 -1.87 20.38 2.94
C LEU A 17 -1.01 21.48 2.31
N SER A 18 0.07 21.11 1.58
CA SER A 18 1.01 22.11 1.05
C SER A 18 0.87 22.39 -0.44
N LEU A 19 -0.04 21.69 -1.12
CA LEU A 19 -0.32 21.89 -2.54
C LEU A 19 -1.82 22.07 -2.80
N ALA A 20 -2.65 21.11 -2.39
CA ALA A 20 -4.06 21.06 -2.77
C ALA A 20 -4.97 21.89 -1.87
N ASP A 21 -4.49 22.29 -0.69
CA ASP A 21 -5.27 23.06 0.28
C ASP A 21 -5.79 24.40 -0.28
N LYS A 22 -6.93 24.84 0.28
CA LYS A 22 -7.57 26.12 -0.07
C LYS A 22 -6.68 27.35 0.15
N GLU A 23 -5.74 27.25 1.08
CA GLU A 23 -4.79 28.33 1.40
C GLU A 23 -3.59 28.36 0.44
N VAL A 24 -3.44 27.34 -0.45
CA VAL A 24 -2.34 27.24 -1.41
C VAL A 24 -2.86 27.34 -2.83
N TYR A 25 -3.21 26.22 -3.49
CA TYR A 25 -3.69 26.22 -4.88
C TYR A 25 -5.18 25.92 -5.02
N SER A 26 -5.89 25.66 -3.92
CA SER A 26 -7.33 25.39 -3.89
C SER A 26 -7.75 24.29 -4.88
N ILE A 27 -7.04 23.15 -4.88
CA ILE A 27 -7.30 22.07 -5.83
C ILE A 27 -8.48 21.23 -5.33
N PRO A 28 -9.61 21.19 -6.05
CA PRO A 28 -10.78 20.42 -5.65
C PRO A 28 -10.53 18.93 -5.82
N LEU A 29 -10.62 18.15 -4.73
CA LEU A 29 -10.38 16.72 -4.74
C LEU A 29 -11.47 15.95 -4.00
N LEU A 30 -11.94 14.83 -4.59
CA LEU A 30 -12.70 13.81 -3.89
C LEU A 30 -11.79 12.62 -3.60
N LEU A 31 -11.61 12.30 -2.31
CA LEU A 31 -10.84 11.15 -1.85
C LEU A 31 -11.81 10.00 -1.55
N MET A 32 -11.68 8.88 -2.24
CA MET A 32 -12.38 7.65 -1.91
C MET A 32 -11.39 6.71 -1.22
N ILE A 33 -11.59 6.48 0.07
CA ILE A 33 -10.60 5.83 0.93
C ILE A 33 -11.17 4.52 1.48
N GLY A 34 -10.62 3.39 1.05
CA GLY A 34 -10.92 2.08 1.63
C GLY A 34 -10.40 2.01 3.07
N TRP A 35 -11.31 1.83 4.05
CA TRP A 35 -10.99 1.88 5.47
C TRP A 35 -10.57 0.51 6.01
N ARG A 36 -9.28 0.22 5.95
CA ARG A 36 -8.67 -0.95 6.58
C ARG A 36 -8.44 -0.69 8.06
N GLY A 37 -8.58 -1.73 8.87
CA GLY A 37 -8.36 -1.65 10.31
C GLY A 37 -9.36 -0.77 11.08
N LYS A 38 -10.58 -0.59 10.54
CA LYS A 38 -11.67 0.09 11.28
C LYS A 38 -11.85 -0.55 12.65
N PRO A 39 -12.02 0.25 13.74
CA PRO A 39 -12.28 -0.28 15.08
C PRO A 39 -13.45 -1.26 15.09
N GLY A 40 -13.27 -2.41 15.76
CA GLY A 40 -14.28 -3.46 15.82
C GLY A 40 -14.27 -4.47 14.66
N ILE A 41 -13.51 -4.22 13.60
CA ILE A 41 -13.37 -5.12 12.44
C ILE A 41 -12.01 -5.81 12.48
N LYS A 42 -11.99 -7.14 12.37
CA LYS A 42 -10.74 -7.92 12.31
C LYS A 42 -9.97 -7.59 11.02
N ASP A 43 -8.72 -7.19 11.19
CA ASP A 43 -7.81 -6.91 10.10
C ASP A 43 -6.37 -7.31 10.47
N GLU A 44 -5.44 -7.18 9.52
CA GLU A 44 -4.02 -7.47 9.71
C GLU A 44 -3.37 -6.46 10.68
N PRO A 45 -2.38 -6.88 11.48
CA PRO A 45 -1.78 -6.05 12.53
C PRO A 45 -1.32 -4.66 12.07
N GLN A 46 -0.73 -4.56 10.87
CA GLN A 46 -0.24 -3.31 10.30
C GLN A 46 -1.35 -2.29 9.99
N HIS A 47 -2.61 -2.73 9.88
CA HIS A 47 -3.75 -1.85 9.59
C HIS A 47 -4.49 -1.38 10.84
N ILE A 48 -4.33 -2.05 11.98
CA ILE A 48 -5.13 -1.78 13.19
C ILE A 48 -4.98 -0.35 13.68
N LYS A 49 -3.73 0.12 13.84
CA LYS A 49 -3.48 1.48 14.30
C LYS A 49 -3.87 2.52 13.25
N GLN A 50 -3.54 2.26 11.99
CA GLN A 50 -3.90 3.16 10.88
C GLN A 50 -5.42 3.34 10.79
N GLY A 51 -6.20 2.25 10.86
CA GLY A 51 -7.66 2.31 10.83
C GLY A 51 -8.24 3.12 11.98
N ARG A 52 -7.69 2.94 13.19
CA ARG A 52 -8.14 3.65 14.39
C ARG A 52 -7.91 5.17 14.33
N ILE A 53 -6.87 5.63 13.62
CA ILE A 53 -6.54 7.06 13.56
C ILE A 53 -7.03 7.75 12.28
N THR A 54 -7.61 7.03 11.34
CA THR A 54 -7.97 7.55 10.00
C THR A 54 -8.91 8.76 10.09
N GLU A 55 -9.98 8.67 10.88
CA GLU A 55 -10.92 9.78 11.08
C GLU A 55 -10.25 10.98 11.73
N ASN A 56 -9.46 10.76 12.78
CA ASN A 56 -8.73 11.83 13.45
C ASN A 56 -7.72 12.51 12.53
N LEU A 57 -7.08 11.74 11.64
CA LEU A 57 -6.14 12.29 10.65
C LEU A 57 -6.87 13.20 9.65
N LEU A 58 -8.02 12.77 9.12
CA LEU A 58 -8.85 13.60 8.24
C LEU A 58 -9.35 14.86 8.96
N ASN A 59 -9.81 14.74 10.20
CA ASN A 59 -10.22 15.88 11.02
C ASN A 59 -9.06 16.86 11.28
N SER A 60 -7.85 16.35 11.57
CA SER A 60 -6.66 17.19 11.78
C SER A 60 -6.22 17.93 10.52
N MET A 61 -6.51 17.39 9.34
CA MET A 61 -6.31 18.02 8.04
C MET A 61 -7.48 18.92 7.62
N GLU A 62 -8.52 19.05 8.45
CA GLU A 62 -9.75 19.79 8.16
C GLU A 62 -10.49 19.31 6.89
N ILE A 63 -10.30 18.03 6.52
CA ILE A 63 -10.97 17.42 5.37
C ILE A 63 -12.28 16.78 5.84
N PRO A 64 -13.44 17.31 5.46
CA PRO A 64 -14.73 16.72 5.80
C PRO A 64 -14.89 15.38 5.12
N PHE A 65 -15.48 14.42 5.83
CA PHE A 65 -15.69 13.08 5.28
C PHE A 65 -17.06 12.51 5.64
N LYS A 66 -17.48 11.55 4.84
CA LYS A 66 -18.64 10.68 5.08
C LYS A 66 -18.20 9.24 5.06
N VAL A 67 -18.93 8.38 5.74
CA VAL A 67 -18.67 6.93 5.78
C VAL A 67 -19.77 6.23 5.01
N ILE A 68 -19.41 5.26 4.17
CA ILE A 68 -20.33 4.33 3.53
C ILE A 68 -19.99 2.88 3.91
N SER A 69 -21.01 2.07 4.08
CA SER A 69 -20.91 0.66 4.48
C SER A 69 -21.85 -0.22 3.66
N ASP A 70 -21.85 -1.50 3.90
CA ASP A 70 -22.79 -2.46 3.31
C ASP A 70 -24.27 -2.20 3.69
N ALA A 71 -24.51 -1.44 4.77
CA ALA A 71 -25.84 -1.01 5.18
C ALA A 71 -26.31 0.30 4.49
N THR A 72 -25.41 1.00 3.77
CA THR A 72 -25.74 2.26 3.09
C THR A 72 -26.46 1.97 1.77
N THR A 73 -27.66 2.50 1.61
CA THR A 73 -28.46 2.30 0.37
C THR A 73 -27.88 3.07 -0.82
N GLU A 74 -28.18 2.64 -2.05
CA GLU A 74 -27.72 3.33 -3.27
C GLU A 74 -28.15 4.79 -3.28
N ILE A 75 -29.39 5.11 -2.87
CA ILE A 75 -29.90 6.48 -2.79
C ILE A 75 -29.08 7.34 -1.81
N GLU A 76 -28.69 6.75 -0.67
CA GLU A 76 -27.83 7.44 0.30
C GLU A 76 -26.42 7.66 -0.25
N VAL A 77 -25.85 6.68 -0.96
CA VAL A 77 -24.54 6.82 -1.62
C VAL A 77 -24.57 7.92 -2.67
N GLU A 78 -25.59 7.94 -3.53
CA GLU A 78 -25.76 9.00 -4.53
C GLU A 78 -25.84 10.39 -3.87
N LYS A 79 -26.59 10.51 -2.78
CA LYS A 79 -26.67 11.76 -2.01
C LYS A 79 -25.33 12.15 -1.41
N ILE A 80 -24.61 11.21 -0.77
CA ILE A 80 -23.29 11.46 -0.18
C ILE A 80 -22.30 11.94 -1.24
N ILE A 81 -22.31 11.34 -2.43
CA ILE A 81 -21.47 11.77 -3.54
C ILE A 81 -21.86 13.18 -4.01
N ALA A 82 -23.14 13.43 -4.20
CA ALA A 82 -23.65 14.75 -4.63
C ALA A 82 -23.27 15.85 -3.64
N ASP A 83 -23.53 15.63 -2.35
CA ASP A 83 -23.20 16.56 -1.27
C ASP A 83 -21.68 16.82 -1.19
N SER A 84 -20.86 15.78 -1.37
CA SER A 84 -19.40 15.90 -1.38
C SER A 84 -18.90 16.71 -2.58
N LEU A 85 -19.47 16.48 -3.76
CA LEU A 85 -19.11 17.22 -4.98
C LEU A 85 -19.56 18.68 -4.91
N GLU A 86 -20.74 18.96 -4.32
CA GLU A 86 -21.22 20.32 -4.09
C GLU A 86 -20.29 21.05 -3.12
N TYR A 87 -19.92 20.41 -2.00
CA TYR A 87 -18.97 20.97 -1.05
C TYR A 87 -17.62 21.32 -1.71
N ILE A 88 -17.05 20.38 -2.49
CA ILE A 88 -15.79 20.55 -3.20
C ILE A 88 -15.85 21.75 -4.16
N LYS A 89 -16.92 21.86 -4.95
CA LYS A 89 -17.11 22.96 -5.91
C LYS A 89 -17.31 24.30 -5.22
N LYS A 90 -18.10 24.32 -4.15
CA LYS A 90 -18.41 25.57 -3.42
C LYS A 90 -17.20 26.12 -2.68
N ASN A 91 -16.36 25.26 -2.12
CA ASN A 91 -15.25 25.65 -1.26
C ASN A 91 -13.88 25.59 -1.94
N ASN A 92 -13.80 25.11 -3.20
CA ASN A 92 -12.53 24.80 -3.89
C ASN A 92 -11.57 24.04 -2.97
N SER A 93 -12.05 22.97 -2.35
CA SER A 93 -11.33 22.25 -1.30
C SER A 93 -11.48 20.73 -1.48
N GLN A 94 -11.01 19.97 -0.53
CA GLN A 94 -11.08 18.51 -0.54
C GLN A 94 -12.28 18.01 0.27
N SER A 95 -12.76 16.80 -0.07
CA SER A 95 -13.71 16.02 0.72
C SER A 95 -13.34 14.53 0.60
N ALA A 96 -13.70 13.73 1.60
CA ALA A 96 -13.40 12.31 1.59
C ALA A 96 -14.65 11.44 1.80
N ILE A 97 -14.63 10.24 1.23
CA ILE A 97 -15.59 9.17 1.51
C ILE A 97 -14.79 7.98 2.04
N LEU A 98 -15.00 7.60 3.29
CA LEU A 98 -14.46 6.39 3.89
C LEU A 98 -15.36 5.21 3.52
N VAL A 99 -14.78 4.20 2.90
CA VAL A 99 -15.47 3.00 2.44
C VAL A 99 -15.12 1.84 3.35
N GLU A 100 -16.11 1.30 4.04
CA GLU A 100 -15.93 0.15 4.92
C GLU A 100 -15.70 -1.16 4.14
N LYS A 101 -15.24 -2.17 4.84
CA LYS A 101 -15.06 -3.51 4.27
C LYS A 101 -16.41 -4.08 3.81
N ASN A 102 -16.43 -4.73 2.64
CA ASN A 102 -17.60 -5.38 2.05
C ASN A 102 -18.75 -4.42 1.62
N THR A 103 -18.49 -3.12 1.52
CA THR A 103 -19.48 -2.14 1.04
C THR A 103 -19.94 -2.42 -0.39
N PHE A 104 -19.01 -2.80 -1.26
CA PHE A 104 -19.33 -3.09 -2.66
C PHE A 104 -19.50 -4.59 -2.92
N SER A 105 -20.46 -4.92 -3.76
CA SER A 105 -20.61 -6.28 -4.30
C SER A 105 -19.43 -6.66 -5.20
N THR A 106 -19.23 -7.95 -5.38
CA THR A 106 -18.21 -8.47 -6.30
C THR A 106 -18.55 -8.07 -7.75
N TYR A 107 -17.61 -7.46 -8.43
CA TYR A 107 -17.71 -7.17 -9.85
C TYR A 107 -16.83 -8.14 -10.64
N ALA A 108 -17.42 -8.88 -11.58
CA ALA A 108 -16.68 -9.74 -12.47
C ALA A 108 -16.22 -8.92 -13.69
N LEU A 109 -14.92 -8.73 -13.81
CA LEU A 109 -14.35 -8.20 -15.04
C LEU A 109 -14.48 -9.24 -16.17
N ASP A 110 -14.86 -8.80 -17.36
CA ASP A 110 -14.73 -9.63 -18.56
C ASP A 110 -13.27 -10.10 -18.67
N LYS A 111 -13.08 -11.41 -18.70
CA LYS A 111 -11.73 -11.97 -18.83
C LYS A 111 -11.17 -11.54 -20.19
N ILE A 112 -10.31 -10.55 -20.17
CA ILE A 112 -9.42 -10.29 -21.30
C ILE A 112 -8.48 -11.51 -21.35
N ASN A 113 -8.75 -12.46 -22.25
CA ASN A 113 -7.92 -13.64 -22.48
C ASN A 113 -6.62 -13.25 -23.23
N ASN A 114 -5.87 -12.32 -22.70
CA ASN A 114 -4.47 -12.17 -23.06
C ASN A 114 -3.69 -13.17 -22.21
N LYS A 115 -3.58 -14.40 -22.67
CA LYS A 115 -2.53 -15.32 -22.21
C LYS A 115 -1.20 -14.74 -22.68
N LEU A 116 -0.69 -13.78 -21.90
CA LEU A 116 0.72 -13.46 -21.96
C LEU A 116 1.44 -14.63 -21.28
N ASP A 117 2.28 -15.31 -22.04
CA ASP A 117 3.10 -16.44 -21.57
C ASP A 117 4.29 -15.91 -20.75
N PHE A 118 3.96 -15.22 -19.65
CA PHE A 118 4.94 -14.68 -18.71
C PHE A 118 5.09 -15.62 -17.53
N MET A 119 6.32 -15.72 -17.04
CA MET A 119 6.62 -16.40 -15.79
C MET A 119 5.79 -15.80 -14.65
N LEU A 120 5.19 -16.63 -13.83
CA LEU A 120 4.49 -16.19 -12.63
C LEU A 120 5.48 -15.66 -11.58
N ARG A 121 5.02 -14.72 -10.76
CA ARG A 121 5.85 -14.16 -9.66
C ARG A 121 6.42 -15.25 -8.75
N GLU A 122 5.58 -16.23 -8.37
CA GLU A 122 5.97 -17.36 -7.54
C GLU A 122 7.11 -18.18 -8.18
N GLU A 123 7.01 -18.44 -9.48
CA GLU A 123 8.06 -19.14 -10.24
C GLU A 123 9.36 -18.34 -10.28
N ALA A 124 9.26 -17.01 -10.45
CA ALA A 124 10.43 -16.14 -10.42
C ALA A 124 11.12 -16.16 -9.05
N ILE A 125 10.35 -16.10 -7.97
CA ILE A 125 10.86 -16.19 -6.59
C ILE A 125 11.58 -17.53 -6.38
N LYS A 126 10.96 -18.66 -6.76
CA LYS A 126 11.54 -20.00 -6.66
C LYS A 126 12.87 -20.08 -7.43
N ASN A 127 12.89 -19.65 -8.68
CA ASN A 127 14.08 -19.67 -9.52
C ASN A 127 15.24 -18.86 -8.92
N VAL A 128 14.97 -17.72 -8.32
CA VAL A 128 16.00 -16.92 -7.65
C VAL A 128 16.53 -17.64 -6.43
N ILE A 129 15.64 -18.18 -5.57
CA ILE A 129 16.03 -18.91 -4.36
C ILE A 129 16.90 -20.12 -4.69
N ASP A 130 16.56 -20.87 -5.74
CA ASP A 130 17.31 -22.05 -6.18
C ASP A 130 18.69 -21.71 -6.77
N SER A 131 18.87 -20.44 -7.20
CA SER A 131 20.09 -19.98 -7.88
C SER A 131 21.07 -19.26 -6.96
N ILE A 132 20.65 -18.81 -5.78
CA ILE A 132 21.49 -18.04 -4.85
C ILE A 132 22.29 -18.96 -3.92
N ASP A 133 23.44 -18.47 -3.45
CA ASP A 133 24.26 -19.21 -2.51
C ASP A 133 23.64 -19.26 -1.09
N ASN A 134 24.07 -20.26 -0.32
CA ASN A 134 23.56 -20.47 1.03
C ASN A 134 23.89 -19.35 2.04
N ASN A 135 24.80 -18.44 1.72
CA ASN A 135 25.14 -17.30 2.58
C ASN A 135 24.31 -16.06 2.26
N SER A 136 23.58 -16.05 1.15
CA SER A 136 22.73 -14.92 0.75
C SER A 136 21.62 -14.65 1.74
N ALA A 137 21.21 -13.40 1.83
CA ALA A 137 20.01 -13.01 2.58
C ALA A 137 18.97 -12.38 1.66
N ILE A 138 17.70 -12.62 1.95
CA ILE A 138 16.57 -12.09 1.18
C ILE A 138 15.76 -11.16 2.06
N ILE A 139 15.52 -9.95 1.57
CA ILE A 139 14.59 -8.99 2.16
C ILE A 139 13.39 -8.89 1.22
N ALA A 140 12.22 -9.28 1.69
CA ALA A 140 11.01 -9.25 0.86
C ALA A 140 10.06 -8.14 1.30
N THR A 141 9.46 -7.47 0.31
CA THR A 141 8.42 -6.46 0.52
C THR A 141 7.19 -7.07 1.17
N THR A 142 6.38 -6.24 1.82
CA THR A 142 5.13 -6.69 2.47
C THR A 142 4.15 -7.30 1.48
N GLY A 143 3.36 -8.26 1.94
CA GLY A 143 2.26 -8.85 1.18
C GLY A 143 2.57 -10.20 0.58
N VAL A 144 2.19 -10.41 -0.69
CA VAL A 144 2.20 -11.74 -1.30
C VAL A 144 3.61 -12.25 -1.54
N ALA A 145 4.55 -11.39 -1.93
CA ALA A 145 5.95 -11.80 -2.16
C ALA A 145 6.59 -12.41 -0.90
N SER A 146 6.37 -11.80 0.26
CA SER A 146 6.83 -12.35 1.55
C SER A 146 6.18 -13.69 1.88
N ARG A 147 4.89 -13.86 1.56
CA ARG A 147 4.17 -15.12 1.81
C ARG A 147 4.68 -16.24 0.89
N GLU A 148 4.86 -15.97 -0.40
CA GLU A 148 5.37 -16.93 -1.38
C GLU A 148 6.81 -17.37 -1.02
N LEU A 149 7.66 -16.43 -0.62
CA LEU A 149 9.00 -16.76 -0.13
C LEU A 149 8.94 -17.66 1.11
N PHE A 150 8.09 -17.31 2.09
CA PHE A 150 7.92 -18.10 3.31
C PHE A 150 7.46 -19.53 3.02
N GLU A 151 6.41 -19.70 2.19
CA GLU A 151 5.90 -21.02 1.87
C GLU A 151 6.93 -21.85 1.09
N TYR A 152 7.68 -21.26 0.18
CA TYR A 152 8.72 -21.99 -0.55
C TYR A 152 9.89 -22.42 0.35
N ARG A 153 10.36 -21.58 1.26
CA ARG A 153 11.36 -21.97 2.28
C ARG A 153 10.88 -23.15 3.12
N LYS A 154 9.60 -23.14 3.46
CA LYS A 154 8.97 -24.23 4.20
C LYS A 154 8.91 -25.54 3.41
N GLU A 155 8.62 -25.49 2.10
CA GLU A 155 8.65 -26.64 1.20
C GLU A 155 10.06 -27.25 1.12
N LEU A 156 11.09 -26.41 1.07
CA LEU A 156 12.50 -26.86 1.03
C LEU A 156 12.99 -27.41 2.38
N GLY A 157 12.26 -27.20 3.47
CA GLY A 157 12.72 -27.52 4.82
C GLY A 157 13.85 -26.61 5.31
N ASP A 158 14.07 -25.48 4.64
CA ASP A 158 15.04 -24.47 5.02
C ASP A 158 14.58 -23.66 6.25
N GLY A 159 15.53 -23.20 7.05
CA GLY A 159 15.25 -22.25 8.12
C GLY A 159 14.98 -20.83 7.56
N PHE A 160 14.34 -20.00 8.39
CA PHE A 160 13.97 -18.61 8.03
C PHE A 160 14.99 -17.57 8.49
N ASN A 161 16.13 -17.98 9.01
CA ASN A 161 17.15 -17.12 9.64
C ASN A 161 17.92 -16.23 8.67
N LYS A 162 17.74 -16.41 7.37
CA LYS A 162 18.39 -15.64 6.30
C LYS A 162 17.45 -14.66 5.63
N ASP A 163 16.16 -14.72 5.94
CA ASP A 163 15.13 -13.93 5.28
C ASP A 163 14.54 -12.89 6.24
N PHE A 164 14.31 -11.69 5.73
CA PHE A 164 13.57 -10.65 6.44
C PHE A 164 12.28 -10.34 5.68
N LEU A 165 11.17 -10.81 6.22
CA LEU A 165 9.85 -10.70 5.61
C LEU A 165 9.13 -9.50 6.21
N THR A 166 8.98 -8.41 5.46
CA THR A 166 8.32 -7.22 5.98
C THR A 166 6.81 -7.43 6.08
N VAL A 167 6.22 -7.07 7.22
CA VAL A 167 4.76 -7.17 7.44
C VAL A 167 4.07 -5.88 7.00
N GLY A 168 4.72 -4.75 7.16
CA GLY A 168 4.22 -3.42 6.80
C GLY A 168 5.35 -2.55 6.24
N GLY A 169 5.14 -1.20 6.21
CA GLY A 169 6.17 -0.29 5.74
C GLY A 169 6.47 -0.45 4.24
N MET A 170 5.44 -0.56 3.42
CA MET A 170 5.58 -0.69 1.97
C MET A 170 6.51 0.38 1.40
N GLY A 171 7.46 -0.03 0.56
CA GLY A 171 8.47 0.83 -0.04
C GLY A 171 9.77 0.98 0.76
N HIS A 172 9.93 0.29 1.90
CA HIS A 172 11.13 0.39 2.74
C HIS A 172 12.05 -0.84 2.67
N ALA A 173 11.62 -1.94 2.05
CA ALA A 173 12.37 -3.18 1.98
C ALA A 173 13.77 -2.99 1.37
N ASN A 174 13.85 -2.21 0.30
CA ASN A 174 15.11 -1.92 -0.38
C ASN A 174 16.12 -1.13 0.48
N GLN A 175 15.66 -0.24 1.36
CA GLN A 175 16.55 0.49 2.28
C GLN A 175 17.00 -0.39 3.46
N ILE A 176 16.16 -1.33 3.90
CA ILE A 176 16.56 -2.36 4.87
C ILE A 176 17.65 -3.24 4.24
N ALA A 177 17.45 -3.68 2.99
CA ALA A 177 18.44 -4.44 2.24
C ALA A 177 19.77 -3.69 2.10
N LEU A 178 19.74 -2.41 1.74
CA LEU A 178 20.93 -1.56 1.67
C LEU A 178 21.63 -1.48 3.02
N GLY A 179 20.89 -1.27 4.10
CA GLY A 179 21.47 -1.20 5.45
C GLY A 179 22.19 -2.49 5.84
N ILE A 180 21.65 -3.65 5.48
CA ILE A 180 22.30 -4.96 5.70
C ILE A 180 23.54 -5.10 4.82
N ALA A 181 23.43 -4.78 3.53
CA ALA A 181 24.55 -4.89 2.59
C ALA A 181 25.76 -4.04 3.02
N LEU A 182 25.54 -2.83 3.46
CA LEU A 182 26.60 -1.94 3.96
C LEU A 182 27.31 -2.47 5.21
N ASN A 183 26.62 -3.26 6.04
CA ASN A 183 27.19 -3.83 7.26
C ASN A 183 27.71 -5.27 7.06
N GLN A 184 27.43 -5.90 5.93
CA GLN A 184 27.86 -7.25 5.59
C GLN A 184 28.36 -7.32 4.13
N PRO A 185 29.47 -6.66 3.80
CA PRO A 185 29.93 -6.50 2.42
C PRO A 185 30.30 -7.82 1.72
N GLU A 186 30.61 -8.87 2.50
CA GLU A 186 30.95 -10.20 1.97
C GLU A 186 29.70 -11.08 1.72
N ARG A 187 28.50 -10.52 1.95
CA ARG A 187 27.26 -11.27 1.83
C ARG A 187 26.40 -10.72 0.70
N ASN A 188 25.92 -11.59 -0.17
CA ASN A 188 24.96 -11.20 -1.19
C ASN A 188 23.59 -10.93 -0.57
N ILE A 189 23.04 -9.75 -0.82
CA ILE A 189 21.74 -9.33 -0.31
C ILE A 189 20.78 -9.14 -1.48
N PHE A 190 19.70 -9.90 -1.47
CA PHE A 190 18.65 -9.83 -2.47
C PHE A 190 17.44 -9.10 -1.89
N CYS A 191 16.83 -8.19 -2.66
CA CYS A 191 15.61 -7.52 -2.28
C CYS A 191 14.48 -7.87 -3.26
N PHE A 192 13.46 -8.58 -2.77
CA PHE A 192 12.24 -8.81 -3.53
C PHE A 192 11.28 -7.65 -3.25
N ASP A 193 11.32 -6.64 -4.11
CA ASP A 193 10.45 -5.47 -3.98
C ASP A 193 9.28 -5.55 -4.97
N GLY A 194 8.14 -5.00 -4.59
CA GLY A 194 6.98 -4.91 -5.45
C GLY A 194 7.01 -3.63 -6.28
N ASP A 195 6.37 -3.64 -7.44
CA ASP A 195 6.24 -2.49 -8.34
C ASP A 195 5.68 -1.25 -7.63
N GLY A 196 4.56 -1.40 -6.93
CA GLY A 196 3.95 -0.33 -6.15
C GLY A 196 4.81 0.11 -4.96
N ALA A 197 5.49 -0.82 -4.28
CA ALA A 197 6.39 -0.51 -3.18
C ALA A 197 7.60 0.31 -3.66
N MET A 198 8.20 -0.10 -4.77
CA MET A 198 9.31 0.62 -5.39
C MET A 198 8.91 2.04 -5.80
N LEU A 199 7.72 2.21 -6.40
CA LEU A 199 7.22 3.53 -6.81
C LEU A 199 6.94 4.46 -5.63
N MET A 200 6.51 3.94 -4.47
CA MET A 200 6.26 4.75 -3.28
C MET A 200 7.49 5.52 -2.78
N HIS A 201 8.68 4.91 -2.89
CA HIS A 201 9.94 5.48 -2.42
C HIS A 201 11.05 5.35 -3.47
N MET A 202 10.74 5.66 -4.73
CA MET A 202 11.65 5.51 -5.86
C MET A 202 12.96 6.31 -5.71
N GLY A 203 12.95 7.39 -4.93
CA GLY A 203 14.15 8.14 -4.55
C GLY A 203 15.20 7.32 -3.77
N SER A 204 14.85 6.13 -3.29
CA SER A 204 15.79 5.19 -2.69
C SER A 204 16.77 4.57 -3.71
N MET A 205 16.35 4.41 -4.97
CA MET A 205 17.16 3.77 -6.01
C MET A 205 18.49 4.50 -6.30
N PRO A 206 18.51 5.84 -6.52
CA PRO A 206 19.76 6.58 -6.65
C PRO A 206 20.70 6.43 -5.46
N ILE A 207 20.15 6.31 -4.23
CA ILE A 207 20.94 6.12 -3.03
C ILE A 207 21.62 4.77 -3.07
N ILE A 208 20.89 3.70 -3.43
CA ILE A 208 21.46 2.35 -3.59
C ILE A 208 22.55 2.37 -4.66
N GLY A 209 22.25 2.91 -5.84
CA GLY A 209 23.21 2.98 -6.96
C GLY A 209 24.46 3.82 -6.65
N SER A 210 24.40 4.78 -5.73
CA SER A 210 25.57 5.55 -5.30
C SER A 210 26.48 4.82 -4.29
N ARG A 211 26.06 3.66 -3.81
CA ARG A 211 26.79 2.84 -2.82
C ARG A 211 27.32 1.53 -3.39
N SER A 212 27.03 1.26 -4.67
CA SER A 212 27.57 0.09 -5.41
C SER A 212 29.00 0.30 -5.89
#